data_e71f8d90a0bbc70e66689507468d65e9
#
_entry.id   e71f8d90a0bbc70e66689507468d65e9
#
_cell.length_a   1.000
_cell.length_b   1.000
_cell.length_c   1.000
_cell.angle_alpha   90.00
_cell.angle_beta   90.00
_cell.angle_gamma   90.00
#
_symmetry.space_group_name_H-M   'P 1'
#
loop_
_entity.id
_entity.type
_entity.pdbx_description
1 polymer ?
#
loop_
_entity_poly.entity_id
_entity_poly.type
_entity_poly.pdbx_seq_one_letter_code
_entity_poly.pdbx_strand_id
1 'polypeptide(L)'
;MHLPWGYVYQAVNLAFQAYIVLVVARALISWVGPDPYHPLVRLLCRATDPVLERLRRLLPLVFGGIDLAPLALLLALYVAKDLLLNLIVQLARG
;
A
#
# COMPACT_ATOMS: atom_id res chain seq x y z
N MET A 1 0.09 22.87 23.32
CA MET A 1 0.22 21.41 23.50
C MET A 1 1.23 20.89 22.50
N HIS A 2 2.24 20.20 23.00
CA HIS A 2 3.28 19.64 22.13
C HIS A 2 2.96 18.21 21.79
N LEU A 3 2.69 17.98 20.51
CA LEU A 3 2.51 16.61 20.02
C LEU A 3 3.88 16.00 19.75
N PRO A 4 4.04 14.68 19.99
CA PRO A 4 5.31 14.00 19.70
C PRO A 4 5.45 13.74 18.20
N TRP A 5 5.67 14.80 17.44
CA TRP A 5 5.70 14.73 15.97
C TRP A 5 6.71 13.74 15.42
N GLY A 6 7.83 13.53 16.12
CA GLY A 6 8.81 12.53 15.72
C GLY A 6 8.25 11.12 15.76
N TYR A 7 7.48 10.81 16.80
CA TYR A 7 6.81 9.51 16.90
C TYR A 7 5.68 9.39 15.92
N VAL A 8 4.92 10.47 15.71
CA VAL A 8 3.83 10.46 14.71
C VAL A 8 4.40 10.20 13.32
N TYR A 9 5.48 10.88 12.95
CA TYR A 9 6.15 10.68 11.68
C TYR A 9 6.58 9.23 11.50
N GLN A 10 7.25 8.65 12.51
CA GLN A 10 7.72 7.27 12.44
C GLN A 10 6.57 6.27 12.37
N ALA A 11 5.51 6.49 13.14
CA ALA A 11 4.36 5.59 13.13
C ALA A 11 3.69 5.58 11.76
N VAL A 12 3.49 6.73 11.15
CA VAL A 12 2.91 6.84 9.82
C VAL A 12 3.83 6.19 8.78
N ASN A 13 5.13 6.48 8.85
CA ASN A 13 6.09 5.91 7.93
C ASN A 13 6.11 4.38 8.01
N LEU A 14 6.11 3.82 9.22
CA LEU A 14 6.11 2.37 9.42
C LEU A 14 4.81 1.74 8.92
N ALA A 15 3.67 2.40 9.14
CA ALA A 15 2.39 1.91 8.65
C ALA A 15 2.38 1.82 7.12
N PHE A 16 2.85 2.86 6.44
CA PHE A 16 2.96 2.84 4.97
C PHE A 16 3.96 1.78 4.50
N GLN A 17 5.11 1.68 5.16
CA GLN A 17 6.11 0.67 4.82
C GLN A 17 5.57 -0.75 4.95
N ALA A 18 4.86 -1.03 6.03
CA ALA A 18 4.27 -2.34 6.25
C ALA A 18 3.25 -2.66 5.15
N TYR A 19 2.39 -1.71 4.82
CA TYR A 19 1.40 -1.92 3.78
C TYR A 19 2.03 -2.06 2.40
N ILE A 20 3.06 -1.27 2.11
CA ILE A 20 3.81 -1.38 0.84
C ILE A 20 4.40 -2.78 0.71
N VAL A 21 4.99 -3.32 1.78
CA VAL A 21 5.53 -4.69 1.76
C VAL A 21 4.41 -5.70 1.47
N LEU A 22 3.24 -5.54 2.08
CA LEU A 22 2.10 -6.40 1.82
C LEU A 22 1.68 -6.34 0.35
N VAL A 23 1.63 -5.15 -0.23
CA VAL A 23 1.25 -4.98 -1.63
C VAL A 23 2.29 -5.59 -2.57
N VAL A 24 3.58 -5.40 -2.29
CA VAL A 24 4.66 -6.02 -3.06
C VAL A 24 4.54 -7.54 -3.01
N ALA A 25 4.33 -8.10 -1.82
CA ALA A 25 4.16 -9.54 -1.68
C ALA A 25 2.93 -10.03 -2.45
N ARG A 26 1.84 -9.28 -2.40
CA ARG A 26 0.62 -9.62 -3.16
C ARG A 26 0.87 -9.60 -4.67
N ALA A 27 1.64 -8.63 -5.15
CA ALA A 27 2.00 -8.55 -6.57
C ALA A 27 2.84 -9.74 -7.01
N LEU A 28 3.86 -10.09 -6.22
CA LEU A 28 4.71 -11.23 -6.52
C LEU A 28 3.91 -12.53 -6.53
N ILE A 29 3.02 -12.70 -5.56
CA ILE A 29 2.13 -13.85 -5.47
C ILE A 29 1.24 -13.94 -6.70
N SER A 30 0.68 -12.83 -7.13
CA SER A 30 -0.19 -12.80 -8.31
C SER A 30 0.54 -13.26 -9.57
N TRP A 31 1.84 -12.95 -9.69
CA TRP A 31 2.62 -13.28 -10.87
C TRP A 31 3.19 -14.70 -10.82
N VAL A 32 3.48 -15.21 -9.63
CA VAL A 32 4.08 -16.55 -9.45
C VAL A 32 3.01 -17.67 -9.44
N GLY A 33 1.78 -17.34 -9.11
CA GLY A 33 0.69 -18.31 -9.07
C GLY A 33 0.76 -19.22 -7.85
N PRO A 34 0.63 -18.69 -6.64
CA PRO A 34 0.80 -19.46 -5.41
C PRO A 34 -0.41 -20.34 -5.10
N ASP A 35 -0.22 -21.18 -4.10
CA ASP A 35 -1.28 -22.00 -3.52
C ASP A 35 -2.34 -21.11 -2.87
N PRO A 36 -3.59 -21.09 -3.40
CA PRO A 36 -4.64 -20.23 -2.83
C PRO A 36 -5.14 -20.71 -1.47
N TYR A 37 -4.74 -21.91 -1.04
CA TYR A 37 -5.15 -22.46 0.26
C TYR A 37 -4.15 -22.16 1.37
N HIS A 38 -3.02 -21.55 1.07
CA HIS A 38 -2.03 -21.21 2.08
C HIS A 38 -2.58 -20.11 2.99
N PRO A 39 -2.53 -20.27 4.33
CA PRO A 39 -3.10 -19.29 5.27
C PRO A 39 -2.52 -17.89 5.12
N LEU A 40 -1.20 -17.78 4.91
CA LEU A 40 -0.54 -16.49 4.73
C LEU A 40 -0.98 -15.80 3.44
N VAL A 41 -1.18 -16.56 2.37
CA VAL A 41 -1.66 -16.02 1.10
C VAL A 41 -3.09 -15.48 1.27
N ARG A 42 -3.95 -16.20 1.98
CA ARG A 42 -5.31 -15.76 2.27
C ARG A 42 -5.32 -14.46 3.07
N LEU A 43 -4.51 -14.39 4.10
CA LEU A 43 -4.42 -13.19 4.94
C LEU A 43 -3.95 -11.99 4.11
N LEU A 44 -2.93 -12.21 3.29
CA LEU A 44 -2.39 -11.19 2.42
C LEU A 44 -3.45 -10.68 1.43
N CYS A 45 -4.18 -11.58 0.81
CA CYS A 45 -5.25 -11.21 -0.12
C CYS A 45 -6.36 -10.44 0.58
N ARG A 46 -6.77 -10.86 1.77
CA ARG A 46 -7.79 -10.15 2.52
C ARG A 46 -7.38 -8.73 2.88
N ALA A 47 -6.09 -8.51 3.13
CA ALA A 47 -5.58 -7.20 3.49
C ALA A 47 -5.48 -6.26 2.28
N THR A 48 -5.26 -6.80 1.08
CA THR A 48 -4.98 -6.00 -0.11
C THR A 48 -6.09 -5.99 -1.16
N ASP A 49 -6.83 -7.07 -1.32
CA ASP A 49 -7.82 -7.21 -2.39
C ASP A 49 -8.91 -6.12 -2.38
N PRO A 50 -9.49 -5.72 -1.23
CA PRO A 50 -10.52 -4.68 -1.26
C PRO A 50 -10.02 -3.37 -1.87
N VAL A 51 -8.79 -2.98 -1.56
CA VAL A 51 -8.19 -1.75 -2.08
C VAL A 51 -7.88 -1.91 -3.56
N LEU A 52 -7.33 -3.05 -3.95
CA LEU A 52 -7.02 -3.34 -5.35
C LEU A 52 -8.27 -3.36 -6.22
N GLU A 53 -9.37 -3.94 -5.72
CA GLU A 53 -10.62 -3.99 -6.48
C GLU A 53 -11.20 -2.59 -6.70
N ARG A 54 -11.14 -1.74 -5.69
CA ARG A 54 -11.58 -0.35 -5.84
C ARG A 54 -10.77 0.38 -6.90
N LEU A 55 -9.46 0.15 -6.89
CA LEU A 55 -8.56 0.76 -7.85
C LEU A 55 -8.87 0.28 -9.28
N ARG A 56 -9.13 -1.02 -9.44
CA ARG A 56 -9.51 -1.59 -10.74
C ARG A 56 -10.82 -1.02 -11.28
N ARG A 57 -11.76 -0.69 -10.40
CA ARG A 57 -13.02 -0.08 -10.80
C ARG A 57 -12.84 1.36 -11.29
N LEU A 58 -11.85 2.06 -10.74
CA LEU A 58 -11.59 3.45 -11.09
C LEU A 58 -10.74 3.58 -12.38
N LEU A 59 -9.86 2.63 -12.62
CA LEU A 59 -8.90 2.68 -13.72
C LEU A 59 -8.83 1.33 -14.45
N PRO A 60 -8.66 1.33 -15.78
CA PRO A 60 -8.48 0.10 -16.54
C PRO A 60 -7.04 -0.42 -16.39
N LEU A 61 -6.77 -1.15 -15.31
CA LEU A 61 -5.43 -1.56 -14.92
C LEU A 61 -5.02 -2.95 -15.39
N VAL A 62 -5.90 -3.65 -16.10
CA VAL A 62 -5.56 -4.97 -16.65
C VAL A 62 -5.28 -4.83 -18.14
N PHE A 63 -4.04 -5.13 -18.54
CA PHE A 63 -3.59 -5.04 -19.93
C PHE A 63 -2.94 -6.35 -20.33
N GLY A 64 -3.40 -6.94 -21.43
CA GLY A 64 -2.79 -8.15 -21.99
C GLY A 64 -2.71 -9.31 -21.02
N GLY A 65 -3.67 -9.44 -20.10
CA GLY A 65 -3.69 -10.47 -19.09
C GLY A 65 -2.82 -10.17 -17.86
N ILE A 66 -2.15 -9.03 -17.84
CA ILE A 66 -1.33 -8.62 -16.68
C ILE A 66 -2.10 -7.62 -15.85
N ASP A 67 -2.20 -7.90 -14.54
CA ASP A 67 -2.86 -7.02 -13.59
C ASP A 67 -1.87 -5.99 -13.06
N LEU A 68 -2.08 -4.73 -13.43
CA LEU A 68 -1.22 -3.62 -13.00
C LEU A 68 -1.76 -2.90 -11.75
N ALA A 69 -2.87 -3.39 -11.17
CA ALA A 69 -3.45 -2.77 -9.98
C ALA A 69 -2.48 -2.71 -8.80
N PRO A 70 -1.71 -3.76 -8.46
CA PRO A 70 -0.72 -3.67 -7.40
C PRO A 70 0.34 -2.61 -7.67
N LEU A 71 0.79 -2.49 -8.91
CA LEU A 71 1.79 -1.50 -9.29
C LEU A 71 1.24 -0.07 -9.15
N ALA A 72 0.01 0.16 -9.61
CA ALA A 72 -0.65 1.45 -9.46
C ALA A 72 -0.87 1.79 -7.98
N LEU A 73 -1.22 0.80 -7.16
CA LEU A 73 -1.39 1.00 -5.72
C LEU A 73 -0.06 1.37 -5.06
N LEU A 74 1.04 0.75 -5.46
CA LEU A 74 2.37 1.11 -4.94
C LEU A 74 2.71 2.56 -5.25
N LEU A 75 2.46 3.01 -6.48
CA LEU A 75 2.70 4.40 -6.85
C LEU A 75 1.84 5.34 -6.00
N ALA A 76 0.56 5.01 -5.83
CA ALA A 76 -0.35 5.81 -5.02
C ALA A 76 0.09 5.86 -3.56
N LEU A 77 0.57 4.74 -3.01
CA LEU A 77 1.06 4.68 -1.64
C LEU A 77 2.31 5.52 -1.45
N TYR A 78 3.26 5.48 -2.39
CA TYR A 78 4.46 6.30 -2.29
C TYR A 78 4.13 7.78 -2.37
N VAL A 79 3.26 8.18 -3.29
CA VAL A 79 2.83 9.58 -3.39
C VAL A 79 2.09 10.01 -2.12
N ALA A 80 1.15 9.20 -1.65
CA ALA A 80 0.41 9.51 -0.43
C ALA A 80 1.32 9.60 0.78
N LYS A 81 2.29 8.68 0.89
CA LYS A 81 3.27 8.71 1.98
C LYS A 81 4.06 10.00 1.96
N ASP A 82 4.61 10.38 0.81
CA ASP A 82 5.40 11.59 0.69
C ASP A 82 4.59 12.84 1.05
N LEU A 83 3.37 12.93 0.53
CA LEU A 83 2.51 14.08 0.82
C LEU A 83 2.17 14.16 2.31
N LEU A 84 1.82 13.03 2.90
CA LEU A 84 1.43 12.99 4.32
C LEU A 84 2.61 13.28 5.23
N LEU A 85 3.78 12.70 4.95
CA LEU A 85 4.97 12.94 5.76
C LEU A 85 5.44 14.40 5.65
N ASN A 86 5.35 14.99 4.47
CA ASN A 86 5.66 16.41 4.29
C ASN A 86 4.69 17.29 5.07
N LEU A 87 3.41 16.94 5.07
CA LEU A 87 2.41 17.66 5.84
C LEU A 87 2.74 17.58 7.33
N ILE A 88 3.12 16.42 7.84
CA ILE A 88 3.49 16.23 9.24
C ILE A 88 4.69 17.12 9.58
N VAL A 89 5.70 17.17 8.74
CA VAL A 89 6.88 18.02 8.95
C VAL A 89 6.48 19.49 9.00
N GLN A 90 5.61 19.93 8.11
CA GLN A 90 5.14 21.33 8.10
C GLN A 90 4.35 21.66 9.37
N LEU A 91 3.49 20.75 9.81
CA LEU A 91 2.73 20.94 11.05
C LEU A 91 3.65 20.97 12.27
N ALA A 92 4.70 20.16 12.27
CA ALA A 92 5.66 20.13 13.37
C ALA A 92 6.48 21.41 13.45
N ARG A 93 6.75 22.06 12.33
CA ARG A 93 7.49 23.34 12.27
C ARG A 93 6.63 24.53 12.64
N GLY A 94 5.36 24.41 12.37
CA GLY A 94 4.42 25.48 12.46
C GLY A 94 3.92 25.87 13.78
#